data_39cad67837d95507df0033903caffc21
#
_entry.id   39cad67837d95507df0033903caffc21
#
_cell.length_a   1.000
_cell.length_b   1.000
_cell.length_c   1.000
_cell.angle_alpha   90.00
_cell.angle_beta   90.00
_cell.angle_gamma   90.00
#
_symmetry.space_group_name_H-M   'P 1'
#
loop_
_entity.id
_entity.type
_entity.pdbx_description
1 polymer ?
#
loop_
_entity_poly.entity_id
_entity_poly.type
_entity_poly.pdbx_seq_one_letter_code
_entity_poly.pdbx_strand_id
1 'polypeptide(L)'
;MGSKKSDLQDALVRYCIDRDGPGKEMYIFTNDEVKRLSMPIGFRNHNDATHIDTSHNLSPLMKKEGLGVIHLGTDRGVGNVARHAFIRNHEALFHEFEDISLENTTRQEYRPGPLDHLNTSEANILSMVNNHGILRGFLYPGDMRAIPQMYMAHRTRVRPRYRIGDINVPADLVQIEVDMTLEHEGSVTVFEAKNWKRGRGDFAIYQLYMPFRYYHQRMENGEIEVNNIECCYIVRRNMPGGSDIDVYLYTFEDPEDMASISLIKCKRYELRE
;
A
#
# COMPACT_ATOMS: atom_id res chain seq x y z
N MET A 1 -16.88 -0.14 23.55
CA MET A 1 -15.46 0.03 23.92
C MET A 1 -14.66 -0.01 22.64
N GLY A 2 -13.81 0.99 22.41
CA GLY A 2 -12.86 0.99 21.30
C GLY A 2 -11.85 -0.15 21.44
N SER A 3 -11.16 -0.51 20.34
CA SER A 3 -10.04 -1.43 20.44
C SER A 3 -8.86 -0.72 21.11
N LYS A 4 -7.99 -1.46 21.82
CA LYS A 4 -6.78 -0.88 22.41
C LYS A 4 -5.89 -0.14 21.38
N LYS A 5 -5.92 -0.56 20.12
CA LYS A 5 -5.28 0.14 19.00
C LYS A 5 -5.86 1.53 18.81
N SER A 6 -7.19 1.63 18.74
CA SER A 6 -7.91 2.90 18.59
C SER A 6 -7.69 3.82 19.80
N ASP A 7 -7.68 3.27 21.01
CA ASP A 7 -7.42 4.04 22.24
C ASP A 7 -5.99 4.64 22.23
N LEU A 8 -5.00 3.89 21.72
CA LEU A 8 -3.62 4.37 21.57
C LEU A 8 -3.50 5.45 20.49
N GLN A 9 -4.18 5.28 19.35
CA GLN A 9 -4.24 6.29 18.30
C GLN A 9 -4.83 7.60 18.82
N ASP A 10 -5.96 7.54 19.56
CA ASP A 10 -6.57 8.71 20.18
C ASP A 10 -5.65 9.38 21.21
N ALA A 11 -4.93 8.60 22.02
CA ALA A 11 -3.97 9.13 22.98
C ALA A 11 -2.79 9.84 22.28
N LEU A 12 -2.30 9.28 21.18
CA LEU A 12 -1.24 9.91 20.36
C LEU A 12 -1.71 11.23 19.74
N VAL A 13 -2.94 11.27 19.18
CA VAL A 13 -3.49 12.50 18.60
C VAL A 13 -3.59 13.60 19.67
N ARG A 14 -4.17 13.29 20.85
CA ARG A 14 -4.25 14.25 21.96
C ARG A 14 -2.89 14.74 22.38
N TYR A 15 -1.94 13.82 22.58
CA TYR A 15 -0.56 14.16 22.95
C TYR A 15 0.10 15.13 21.96
N CYS A 16 -0.05 14.88 20.64
CA CYS A 16 0.51 15.75 19.62
C CYS A 16 -0.16 17.14 19.62
N ILE A 17 -1.50 17.19 19.74
CA ILE A 17 -2.23 18.46 19.80
C ILE A 17 -1.87 19.25 21.05
N ASP A 18 -1.77 18.60 22.22
CA ASP A 18 -1.41 19.25 23.48
C ASP A 18 0.04 19.80 23.46
N ARG A 19 0.96 19.08 22.83
CA ARG A 19 2.37 19.48 22.70
C ARG A 19 2.56 20.63 21.71
N ASP A 20 1.93 20.55 20.54
CA ASP A 20 2.27 21.38 19.38
C ASP A 20 1.20 22.45 19.06
N GLY A 21 0.04 22.40 19.72
CA GLY A 21 -1.13 23.23 19.44
C GLY A 21 -2.04 22.63 18.35
N PRO A 22 -3.33 23.02 18.34
CA PRO A 22 -4.30 22.53 17.36
C PRO A 22 -4.07 23.14 15.96
N GLY A 23 -4.63 22.51 14.93
CA GLY A 23 -4.76 23.09 13.59
C GLY A 23 -3.52 22.97 12.71
N LYS A 24 -2.46 22.27 13.12
CA LYS A 24 -1.29 22.05 12.27
C LYS A 24 -1.58 21.08 11.12
N GLU A 25 -0.92 21.27 10.00
CA GLU A 25 -0.98 20.37 8.84
C GLU A 25 -0.30 19.03 9.12
N MET A 26 0.76 19.06 9.95
CA MET A 26 1.55 17.88 10.29
C MET A 26 1.97 17.90 11.77
N TYR A 27 1.86 16.74 12.43
CA TYR A 27 2.34 16.49 13.79
C TYR A 27 3.33 15.34 13.75
N ILE A 28 4.61 15.62 13.95
CA ILE A 28 5.68 14.60 13.95
C ILE A 28 5.80 13.99 15.34
N PHE A 29 5.88 12.68 15.42
CA PHE A 29 6.12 11.93 16.64
C PHE A 29 7.02 10.71 16.40
N THR A 30 7.58 10.18 17.47
CA THR A 30 8.56 9.11 17.44
C THR A 30 7.98 7.78 17.91
N ASN A 31 8.61 6.68 17.52
CA ASN A 31 8.21 5.36 17.99
C ASN A 31 8.36 5.21 19.52
N ASP A 32 9.29 5.93 20.15
CA ASP A 32 9.44 5.95 21.61
C ASP A 32 8.24 6.62 22.29
N GLU A 33 7.67 7.68 21.70
CA GLU A 33 6.44 8.30 22.18
C GLU A 33 5.24 7.36 22.04
N VAL A 34 5.14 6.63 20.92
CA VAL A 34 4.12 5.59 20.72
C VAL A 34 4.23 4.51 21.81
N LYS A 35 5.44 4.00 22.04
CA LYS A 35 5.73 3.00 23.08
C LYS A 35 5.37 3.49 24.47
N ARG A 36 5.77 4.72 24.81
CA ARG A 36 5.47 5.33 26.11
C ARG A 36 3.96 5.41 26.37
N LEU A 37 3.19 5.88 25.37
CA LEU A 37 1.73 6.00 25.48
C LEU A 37 0.98 4.67 25.43
N SER A 38 1.60 3.62 24.87
CA SER A 38 1.01 2.29 24.82
C SER A 38 1.02 1.57 26.18
N MET A 39 1.98 1.89 27.06
CA MET A 39 2.15 1.22 28.36
C MET A 39 0.92 1.31 29.27
N PRO A 40 0.36 2.51 29.56
CA PRO A 40 -0.82 2.61 30.43
C PRO A 40 -2.08 1.98 29.80
N ILE A 41 -2.15 1.88 28.47
CA ILE A 41 -3.27 1.26 27.75
C ILE A 41 -3.14 -0.27 27.75
N GLY A 42 -1.92 -0.78 27.99
CA GLY A 42 -1.62 -2.20 27.93
C GLY A 42 -1.68 -2.76 26.50
N PHE A 43 -1.32 -1.95 25.49
CA PHE A 43 -1.23 -2.37 24.09
C PHE A 43 0.21 -2.77 23.76
N ARG A 44 0.45 -4.07 23.63
CA ARG A 44 1.82 -4.61 23.47
C ARG A 44 2.42 -4.37 22.09
N ASN A 45 1.62 -4.45 21.05
CA ASN A 45 2.07 -4.25 19.66
C ASN A 45 1.96 -2.78 19.27
N HIS A 46 2.75 -1.93 19.93
CA HIS A 46 2.66 -0.47 19.72
C HIS A 46 2.95 -0.03 18.28
N ASN A 47 3.79 -0.75 17.52
CA ASN A 47 4.06 -0.45 16.11
C ASN A 47 2.81 -0.59 15.23
N ASP A 48 1.91 -1.50 15.58
CA ASP A 48 0.66 -1.68 14.83
C ASP A 48 -0.27 -0.44 14.89
N ALA A 49 -0.12 0.41 15.89
CA ALA A 49 -0.92 1.64 16.00
C ALA A 49 -0.71 2.62 14.85
N THR A 50 0.48 2.60 14.24
CA THR A 50 0.85 3.46 13.11
C THR A 50 0.71 2.75 11.75
N HIS A 51 0.45 1.45 11.74
CA HIS A 51 0.15 0.67 10.53
C HIS A 51 -1.34 0.75 10.23
N ILE A 52 -1.70 1.50 9.17
CA ILE A 52 -3.08 1.72 8.76
C ILE A 52 -3.20 1.46 7.26
N ASP A 53 -3.73 0.29 6.93
CA ASP A 53 -3.88 -0.16 5.53
C ASP A 53 -5.17 0.36 4.88
N THR A 54 -6.16 0.76 5.68
CA THR A 54 -7.46 1.27 5.22
C THR A 54 -7.96 2.41 6.11
N SER A 55 -8.75 3.34 5.57
CA SER A 55 -9.35 4.44 6.34
C SER A 55 -10.27 3.94 7.46
N HIS A 56 -10.80 2.72 7.30
CA HIS A 56 -11.64 2.10 8.33
C HIS A 56 -10.90 1.88 9.66
N ASN A 57 -9.58 1.70 9.60
CA ASN A 57 -8.72 1.47 10.75
C ASN A 57 -8.29 2.75 11.49
N LEU A 58 -8.67 3.93 10.98
CA LEU A 58 -8.48 5.20 11.67
C LEU A 58 -9.36 5.27 12.92
N SER A 59 -8.81 5.75 14.03
CA SER A 59 -9.57 5.96 15.25
C SER A 59 -10.65 7.06 15.08
N PRO A 60 -11.68 7.09 15.95
CA PRO A 60 -12.70 8.13 15.90
C PRO A 60 -12.14 9.55 15.99
N LEU A 61 -11.11 9.76 16.82
CA LEU A 61 -10.49 11.08 16.96
C LEU A 61 -9.67 11.46 15.73
N MET A 62 -8.96 10.51 15.13
CA MET A 62 -8.26 10.76 13.86
C MET A 62 -9.24 11.21 12.77
N LYS A 63 -10.36 10.51 12.61
CA LYS A 63 -11.41 10.88 11.65
C LYS A 63 -11.99 12.26 11.93
N LYS A 64 -12.30 12.54 13.21
CA LYS A 64 -12.83 13.84 13.63
C LYS A 64 -11.88 14.99 13.32
N GLU A 65 -10.59 14.79 13.57
CA GLU A 65 -9.56 15.81 13.33
C GLU A 65 -9.06 15.85 11.88
N GLY A 66 -9.54 14.96 11.02
CA GLY A 66 -9.11 14.84 9.62
C GLY A 66 -7.67 14.38 9.48
N LEU A 67 -7.18 13.55 10.41
CA LEU A 67 -5.78 13.11 10.47
C LEU A 67 -5.61 11.67 9.98
N GLY A 68 -4.61 11.45 9.15
CA GLY A 68 -4.07 10.15 8.83
C GLY A 68 -2.63 10.01 9.30
N VAL A 69 -2.05 8.82 9.26
CA VAL A 69 -0.66 8.59 9.69
C VAL A 69 0.20 8.13 8.53
N ILE A 70 1.43 8.65 8.50
CA ILE A 70 2.47 8.24 7.56
C ILE A 70 3.79 7.96 8.29
N HIS A 71 4.63 7.14 7.66
CA HIS A 71 5.98 6.83 8.14
C HIS A 71 7.00 7.79 7.53
N LEU A 72 7.76 8.47 8.37
CA LEU A 72 8.82 9.40 7.96
C LEU A 72 10.21 8.75 7.91
N GLY A 73 10.28 7.45 8.27
CA GLY A 73 11.54 6.71 8.32
C GLY A 73 12.34 6.94 9.59
N THR A 74 13.67 6.91 9.51
CA THR A 74 14.55 6.87 10.67
C THR A 74 15.47 8.10 10.68
N ASP A 75 15.45 8.85 11.76
CA ASP A 75 16.37 9.98 11.97
C ASP A 75 17.70 9.48 12.55
N ARG A 76 18.77 9.60 11.76
CA ARG A 76 20.13 9.23 12.21
C ARG A 76 20.75 10.24 13.18
N GLY A 77 20.31 11.50 13.13
CA GLY A 77 20.80 12.57 14.00
C GLY A 77 20.36 12.42 15.46
N VAL A 78 19.29 11.65 15.71
CA VAL A 78 18.67 11.45 17.03
C VAL A 78 18.64 9.96 17.41
N GLY A 79 19.72 9.23 17.16
CA GLY A 79 19.88 7.87 17.67
C GLY A 79 19.12 6.78 16.90
N ASN A 80 18.90 6.93 15.61
CA ASN A 80 18.15 5.98 14.77
C ASN A 80 16.70 5.74 15.22
N VAL A 81 16.00 6.75 15.68
CA VAL A 81 14.62 6.64 16.13
C VAL A 81 13.67 6.71 14.93
N ALA A 82 12.76 5.73 14.81
CA ALA A 82 11.72 5.75 13.81
C ALA A 82 10.73 6.90 14.09
N ARG A 83 10.39 7.65 13.04
CA ARG A 83 9.47 8.79 13.08
C ARG A 83 8.23 8.53 12.25
N HIS A 84 7.16 9.11 12.69
CA HIS A 84 5.85 9.10 12.05
C HIS A 84 5.28 10.52 12.04
N ALA A 85 4.29 10.76 11.22
CA ALA A 85 3.53 11.99 11.30
C ALA A 85 2.04 11.71 11.17
N PHE A 86 1.23 12.44 11.94
CA PHE A 86 -0.16 12.68 11.56
C PHE A 86 -0.19 13.79 10.51
N ILE A 87 -0.89 13.54 9.42
CA ILE A 87 -1.09 14.52 8.35
C ILE A 87 -2.58 14.83 8.25
N ARG A 88 -2.89 16.12 8.11
CA ARG A 88 -4.23 16.61 7.83
C ARG A 88 -4.65 16.23 6.40
N ASN A 89 -5.97 16.15 6.17
CA ASN A 89 -6.54 15.63 4.92
C ASN A 89 -6.28 14.12 4.74
N HIS A 90 -6.72 13.33 5.74
CA HIS A 90 -6.54 11.88 5.73
C HIS A 90 -7.14 11.20 4.49
N GLU A 91 -8.13 11.81 3.83
CA GLU A 91 -8.74 11.29 2.60
C GLU A 91 -7.72 11.17 1.46
N ALA A 92 -6.73 12.08 1.40
CA ALA A 92 -5.64 12.01 0.43
C ALA A 92 -4.63 10.86 0.66
N LEU A 93 -4.77 10.11 1.75
CA LEU A 93 -3.91 8.97 2.08
C LEU A 93 -4.50 7.63 1.65
N PHE A 94 -5.78 7.60 1.27
CA PHE A 94 -6.51 6.38 0.95
C PHE A 94 -7.18 6.50 -0.41
N HIS A 95 -7.24 5.41 -1.13
CA HIS A 95 -7.90 5.31 -2.41
C HIS A 95 -8.97 4.22 -2.38
N GLU A 96 -10.18 4.55 -2.79
CA GLU A 96 -11.26 3.58 -2.92
C GLU A 96 -11.08 2.78 -4.22
N PHE A 97 -11.27 1.45 -4.13
CA PHE A 97 -11.23 0.63 -5.33
C PHE A 97 -12.41 0.94 -6.26
N GLU A 98 -12.12 1.12 -7.54
CA GLU A 98 -13.12 1.37 -8.55
C GLU A 98 -14.01 0.15 -8.80
N ASP A 99 -15.19 0.40 -9.30
CA ASP A 99 -16.14 -0.62 -9.71
C ASP A 99 -15.66 -1.36 -10.95
N ILE A 100 -15.58 -2.69 -10.87
CA ILE A 100 -15.30 -3.52 -12.03
C ILE A 100 -16.62 -3.92 -12.66
N SER A 101 -16.84 -3.48 -13.91
CA SER A 101 -18.05 -3.79 -14.66
C SER A 101 -18.10 -5.27 -15.07
N LEU A 102 -19.29 -5.74 -15.45
CA LEU A 102 -19.46 -7.11 -15.94
C LEU A 102 -18.66 -7.38 -17.23
N GLU A 103 -18.50 -6.40 -18.09
CA GLU A 103 -17.70 -6.50 -19.32
C GLU A 103 -16.19 -6.67 -19.01
N ASN A 104 -15.73 -6.16 -17.87
CA ASN A 104 -14.38 -6.33 -17.37
C ASN A 104 -14.26 -7.56 -16.43
N THR A 105 -15.23 -8.45 -16.45
CA THR A 105 -15.22 -9.69 -15.67
C THR A 105 -15.03 -10.89 -16.61
N THR A 106 -14.07 -11.76 -16.28
CA THR A 106 -13.81 -12.98 -17.03
C THR A 106 -13.89 -14.18 -16.10
N ARG A 107 -14.73 -15.15 -16.44
CA ARG A 107 -14.76 -16.45 -15.77
C ARG A 107 -13.69 -17.35 -16.35
N GLN A 108 -12.90 -17.97 -15.49
CA GLN A 108 -11.81 -18.87 -15.86
C GLN A 108 -11.97 -20.18 -15.10
N GLU A 109 -11.90 -21.30 -15.83
CA GLU A 109 -11.79 -22.62 -15.18
C GLU A 109 -10.50 -22.66 -14.36
N TYR A 110 -10.63 -23.05 -13.10
CA TYR A 110 -9.54 -23.05 -12.15
C TYR A 110 -9.30 -24.46 -11.65
N ARG A 111 -8.11 -24.96 -11.91
CA ARG A 111 -7.64 -26.22 -11.36
C ARG A 111 -6.54 -25.91 -10.35
N PRO A 112 -6.90 -25.85 -9.06
CA PRO A 112 -5.91 -25.50 -8.04
C PRO A 112 -4.77 -26.49 -8.01
N GLY A 113 -3.55 -25.97 -7.94
CA GLY A 113 -2.39 -26.79 -7.61
C GLY A 113 -2.44 -27.23 -6.14
N PRO A 114 -1.73 -28.29 -5.74
CA PRO A 114 -1.73 -28.79 -4.36
C PRO A 114 -1.30 -27.72 -3.34
N LEU A 115 -0.55 -26.68 -3.75
CA LEU A 115 -0.04 -25.64 -2.88
C LEU A 115 -0.95 -24.40 -2.80
N ASP A 116 -1.91 -24.25 -3.70
CA ASP A 116 -2.79 -23.07 -3.76
C ASP A 116 -3.70 -22.96 -2.52
N HIS A 117 -3.96 -24.08 -1.85
CA HIS A 117 -4.79 -24.13 -0.64
C HIS A 117 -3.99 -24.05 0.68
N LEU A 118 -2.67 -24.21 0.62
CA LEU A 118 -1.84 -24.31 1.83
C LEU A 118 -1.57 -22.97 2.50
N ASN A 119 -1.64 -21.88 1.75
CA ASN A 119 -1.26 -20.58 2.25
C ASN A 119 -2.17 -19.48 1.64
N THR A 120 -2.57 -18.53 2.48
CA THR A 120 -3.35 -17.35 2.06
C THR A 120 -2.53 -16.06 2.17
N SER A 121 -1.20 -16.16 2.19
CA SER A 121 -0.31 -14.99 2.22
C SER A 121 -0.37 -14.21 0.89
N GLU A 122 0.03 -12.95 0.94
CA GLU A 122 0.17 -12.06 -0.21
C GLU A 122 1.09 -12.67 -1.28
N ALA A 123 2.23 -13.24 -0.88
CA ALA A 123 3.14 -13.94 -1.78
C ALA A 123 2.50 -15.16 -2.48
N ASN A 124 1.61 -15.88 -1.80
CA ASN A 124 0.87 -16.97 -2.43
C ASN A 124 -0.12 -16.47 -3.48
N ILE A 125 -0.80 -15.35 -3.23
CA ILE A 125 -1.70 -14.73 -4.20
C ILE A 125 -0.93 -14.36 -5.46
N LEU A 126 0.23 -13.69 -5.32
CA LEU A 126 1.08 -13.30 -6.43
C LEU A 126 1.56 -14.53 -7.24
N SER A 127 1.98 -15.57 -6.54
CA SER A 127 2.37 -16.84 -7.19
C SER A 127 1.21 -17.47 -7.97
N MET A 128 0.03 -17.53 -7.36
CA MET A 128 -1.17 -18.10 -7.99
C MET A 128 -1.58 -17.32 -9.24
N VAL A 129 -1.69 -16.01 -9.18
CA VAL A 129 -2.11 -15.19 -10.34
C VAL A 129 -1.09 -15.23 -11.47
N ASN A 130 0.20 -15.36 -11.14
CA ASN A 130 1.25 -15.54 -12.13
C ASN A 130 1.18 -16.93 -12.79
N ASN A 131 1.07 -17.99 -12.00
CA ASN A 131 1.05 -19.37 -12.48
C ASN A 131 -0.17 -19.68 -13.37
N HIS A 132 -1.30 -19.04 -13.08
CA HIS A 132 -2.53 -19.17 -13.87
C HIS A 132 -2.60 -18.19 -15.07
N GLY A 133 -1.52 -17.47 -15.36
CA GLY A 133 -1.41 -16.56 -16.52
C GLY A 133 -2.27 -15.31 -16.44
N ILE A 134 -2.85 -15.02 -15.27
CA ILE A 134 -3.70 -13.83 -15.04
C ILE A 134 -2.89 -12.55 -15.28
N LEU A 135 -1.71 -12.45 -14.68
CA LEU A 135 -0.86 -11.26 -14.82
C LEU A 135 -0.47 -11.00 -16.27
N ARG A 136 -0.03 -12.04 -16.98
CA ARG A 136 0.32 -11.89 -18.39
C ARG A 136 -0.89 -11.44 -19.23
N GLY A 137 -2.04 -12.09 -19.06
CA GLY A 137 -3.25 -11.75 -19.80
C GLY A 137 -3.79 -10.35 -19.48
N PHE A 138 -3.55 -9.85 -18.28
CA PHE A 138 -3.96 -8.52 -17.85
C PHE A 138 -2.99 -7.43 -18.30
N LEU A 139 -1.69 -7.61 -18.07
CA LEU A 139 -0.68 -6.60 -18.37
C LEU A 139 -0.36 -6.51 -19.87
N TYR A 140 -0.27 -7.67 -20.54
CA TYR A 140 0.16 -7.79 -21.93
C TYR A 140 -0.91 -8.48 -22.80
N PRO A 141 -2.12 -7.86 -22.91
CA PRO A 141 -3.22 -8.48 -23.66
C PRO A 141 -2.84 -8.63 -25.13
N GLY A 142 -3.01 -9.87 -25.65
CA GLY A 142 -2.66 -10.19 -27.05
C GLY A 142 -1.21 -10.55 -27.30
N ASP A 143 -0.29 -10.29 -26.37
CA ASP A 143 1.08 -10.75 -26.48
C ASP A 143 1.29 -12.12 -25.82
N MET A 144 1.10 -13.16 -26.62
CA MET A 144 1.34 -14.54 -26.18
C MET A 144 2.83 -14.87 -25.97
N ARG A 145 3.75 -14.01 -26.41
CA ARG A 145 5.19 -14.19 -26.29
C ARG A 145 5.81 -13.38 -25.16
N ALA A 146 5.03 -12.54 -24.49
CA ALA A 146 5.51 -11.77 -23.35
C ALA A 146 6.12 -12.71 -22.29
N ILE A 147 7.39 -12.51 -22.01
CA ILE A 147 8.17 -13.23 -20.98
C ILE A 147 8.75 -12.16 -20.03
N PRO A 148 7.91 -11.58 -19.14
CA PRO A 148 8.40 -10.58 -18.21
C PRO A 148 9.42 -11.17 -17.24
N GLN A 149 10.44 -10.38 -16.91
CA GLN A 149 11.40 -10.72 -15.87
C GLN A 149 10.76 -10.45 -14.51
N MET A 150 10.80 -11.45 -13.63
CA MET A 150 10.23 -11.37 -12.30
C MET A 150 11.31 -11.15 -11.25
N TYR A 151 11.09 -10.16 -10.40
CA TYR A 151 11.92 -9.89 -9.23
C TYR A 151 11.09 -10.12 -7.97
N MET A 152 11.63 -10.98 -7.10
CA MET A 152 10.96 -11.39 -5.87
C MET A 152 10.97 -10.28 -4.82
N ALA A 153 10.14 -10.46 -3.81
CA ALA A 153 10.01 -9.54 -2.69
C ALA A 153 11.35 -9.15 -2.07
N HIS A 154 11.50 -7.86 -1.81
CA HIS A 154 12.68 -7.34 -1.12
C HIS A 154 12.31 -6.14 -0.24
N ARG A 155 13.17 -5.89 0.75
CA ARG A 155 13.09 -4.70 1.61
C ARG A 155 14.29 -3.82 1.38
N THR A 156 14.05 -2.53 1.29
CA THR A 156 15.11 -1.54 1.15
C THR A 156 14.78 -0.27 1.93
N ARG A 157 15.76 0.61 2.09
CA ARG A 157 15.56 1.94 2.69
C ARG A 157 15.80 3.01 1.64
N VAL A 158 14.87 3.94 1.57
CA VAL A 158 14.85 5.01 0.57
C VAL A 158 14.79 6.39 1.21
N ARG A 159 15.21 7.40 0.48
CA ARG A 159 15.00 8.81 0.79
C ARG A 159 14.05 9.40 -0.24
N PRO A 160 12.75 9.16 -0.10
CA PRO A 160 11.81 9.64 -1.08
C PRO A 160 11.65 11.15 -0.93
N ARG A 161 11.65 11.85 -2.06
CA ARG A 161 11.20 13.25 -2.13
C ARG A 161 9.78 13.21 -2.65
N TYR A 162 8.83 13.68 -1.84
CA TYR A 162 7.43 13.69 -2.24
C TYR A 162 6.57 14.62 -1.39
N ARG A 163 5.38 14.87 -1.88
CA ARG A 163 4.32 15.61 -1.20
C ARG A 163 3.02 14.81 -1.19
N ILE A 164 2.07 15.29 -0.42
CA ILE A 164 0.68 14.80 -0.38
C ILE A 164 -0.20 16.03 -0.57
N GLY A 165 -0.69 16.24 -1.81
CA GLY A 165 -1.25 17.52 -2.19
C GLY A 165 -0.24 18.64 -2.00
N ASP A 166 -0.57 19.64 -1.18
CA ASP A 166 0.32 20.79 -0.90
C ASP A 166 1.34 20.54 0.23
N ILE A 167 1.26 19.40 0.91
CA ILE A 167 2.09 19.11 2.10
C ILE A 167 3.37 18.38 1.69
N ASN A 168 4.52 19.05 1.80
CA ASN A 168 5.82 18.40 1.63
C ASN A 168 6.14 17.47 2.80
N VAL A 169 6.52 16.22 2.50
CA VAL A 169 6.79 15.20 3.50
C VAL A 169 8.29 15.10 3.79
N PRO A 170 8.73 15.38 5.04
CA PRO A 170 10.15 15.33 5.43
C PRO A 170 10.58 13.89 5.75
N ALA A 171 10.48 12.99 4.77
CA ALA A 171 10.83 11.59 4.91
C ALA A 171 12.34 11.35 4.72
N ASP A 172 12.94 10.51 5.58
CA ASP A 172 14.34 10.09 5.44
C ASP A 172 14.48 8.62 5.88
N LEU A 173 15.20 7.83 5.08
CA LEU A 173 15.45 6.42 5.34
C LEU A 173 14.17 5.61 5.65
N VAL A 174 13.14 5.86 4.88
CA VAL A 174 11.89 5.08 4.95
C VAL A 174 12.18 3.64 4.51
N GLN A 175 11.83 2.68 5.35
CA GLN A 175 11.84 1.28 4.96
C GLN A 175 10.62 0.99 4.10
N ILE A 176 10.86 0.50 2.90
CA ILE A 176 9.81 0.03 2.00
C ILE A 176 9.92 -1.48 1.81
N GLU A 177 8.80 -2.09 1.54
CA GLU A 177 8.69 -3.48 1.10
C GLU A 177 8.08 -3.48 -0.30
N VAL A 178 8.66 -4.26 -1.19
CA VAL A 178 8.16 -4.49 -2.55
C VAL A 178 7.85 -5.96 -2.64
N ASP A 179 6.58 -6.32 -2.82
CA ASP A 179 6.14 -7.72 -2.80
C ASP A 179 6.61 -8.50 -4.04
N MET A 180 6.53 -7.85 -5.18
CA MET A 180 6.99 -8.39 -6.46
C MET A 180 7.16 -7.24 -7.45
N THR A 181 8.05 -7.41 -8.41
CA THR A 181 8.21 -6.52 -9.56
C THR A 181 8.29 -7.35 -10.83
N LEU A 182 7.59 -6.92 -11.87
CA LEU A 182 7.79 -7.42 -13.24
C LEU A 182 8.42 -6.32 -14.09
N GLU A 183 9.37 -6.72 -14.94
CA GLU A 183 9.92 -5.85 -15.99
C GLU A 183 9.69 -6.52 -17.36
N HIS A 184 9.21 -5.74 -18.32
CA HIS A 184 9.02 -6.19 -19.69
C HIS A 184 9.18 -5.00 -20.65
N GLU A 185 10.15 -5.10 -21.56
CA GLU A 185 10.42 -4.10 -22.60
C GLU A 185 10.53 -2.65 -22.08
N GLY A 186 11.22 -2.51 -20.93
CA GLY A 186 11.42 -1.21 -20.28
C GLY A 186 10.21 -0.70 -19.48
N SER A 187 9.16 -1.48 -19.35
CA SER A 187 8.04 -1.19 -18.44
C SER A 187 8.19 -1.94 -17.14
N VAL A 188 8.16 -1.25 -16.01
CA VAL A 188 8.24 -1.83 -14.67
C VAL A 188 6.87 -1.79 -14.03
N THR A 189 6.38 -2.93 -13.55
CA THR A 189 5.15 -3.02 -12.76
C THR A 189 5.50 -3.51 -11.35
N VAL A 190 5.17 -2.70 -10.33
CA VAL A 190 5.28 -3.08 -8.92
C VAL A 190 3.95 -3.61 -8.42
N PHE A 191 3.99 -4.56 -7.50
CA PHE A 191 2.79 -5.28 -7.06
C PHE A 191 2.59 -5.17 -5.55
N GLU A 192 1.32 -5.06 -5.18
CA GLU A 192 0.80 -5.26 -3.84
C GLU A 192 -0.36 -6.25 -3.93
N ALA A 193 -0.48 -7.18 -2.99
CA ALA A 193 -1.54 -8.16 -2.97
C ALA A 193 -2.19 -8.26 -1.58
N LYS A 194 -3.51 -8.36 -1.53
CA LYS A 194 -4.24 -8.52 -0.28
C LYS A 194 -5.31 -9.60 -0.38
N ASN A 195 -5.45 -10.33 0.72
CA ASN A 195 -6.54 -11.29 0.90
C ASN A 195 -7.70 -10.59 1.61
N TRP A 196 -8.77 -10.30 0.88
CA TRP A 196 -9.87 -9.54 1.41
C TRP A 196 -10.99 -10.46 1.91
N LYS A 197 -11.39 -10.31 3.16
CA LYS A 197 -12.41 -11.17 3.76
C LYS A 197 -13.84 -10.68 3.55
N ARG A 198 -14.09 -9.37 3.34
CA ARG A 198 -15.43 -8.79 3.17
C ARG A 198 -15.40 -7.44 2.46
N GLY A 199 -16.40 -7.22 1.58
CA GLY A 199 -16.78 -5.91 1.04
C GLY A 199 -15.74 -5.26 0.11
N ARG A 200 -16.13 -4.11 -0.43
CA ARG A 200 -15.20 -3.14 -1.01
C ARG A 200 -14.67 -2.27 0.12
N GLY A 201 -13.44 -1.89 0.01
CA GLY A 201 -12.80 -0.97 0.91
C GLY A 201 -11.91 -0.02 0.12
N ASP A 202 -11.14 0.71 0.84
CA ASP A 202 -10.05 1.52 0.36
C ASP A 202 -8.71 0.88 0.76
N PHE A 203 -7.64 1.42 0.25
CA PHE A 203 -6.28 1.04 0.63
C PHE A 203 -5.42 2.28 0.86
N ALA A 204 -4.40 2.13 1.67
CA ALA A 204 -3.43 3.19 1.89
C ALA A 204 -2.53 3.34 0.64
N ILE A 205 -2.60 4.51 -0.01
CA ILE A 205 -1.90 4.80 -1.27
C ILE A 205 -0.40 4.56 -1.15
N TYR A 206 0.19 4.80 0.01
CA TYR A 206 1.63 4.64 0.23
C TYR A 206 2.14 3.22 -0.06
N GLN A 207 1.28 2.19 0.01
CA GLN A 207 1.65 0.80 -0.29
C GLN A 207 2.10 0.64 -1.76
N LEU A 208 1.44 1.34 -2.67
CA LEU A 208 1.84 1.40 -4.09
C LEU A 208 2.83 2.54 -4.36
N TYR A 209 2.62 3.69 -3.72
CA TYR A 209 3.40 4.88 -4.00
C TYR A 209 4.88 4.74 -3.63
N MET A 210 5.20 4.14 -2.48
CA MET A 210 6.60 4.02 -2.06
C MET A 210 7.44 3.14 -2.98
N PRO A 211 7.00 1.94 -3.43
CA PRO A 211 7.67 1.18 -4.47
C PRO A 211 7.75 1.93 -5.81
N PHE A 212 6.66 2.60 -6.22
CA PHE A 212 6.65 3.42 -7.44
C PHE A 212 7.73 4.51 -7.36
N ARG A 213 7.73 5.32 -6.30
CA ARG A 213 8.66 6.44 -6.12
C ARG A 213 10.13 5.97 -6.04
N TYR A 214 10.36 4.79 -5.48
CA TYR A 214 11.67 4.16 -5.44
C TYR A 214 12.25 3.93 -6.84
N TYR A 215 11.48 3.32 -7.73
CA TYR A 215 11.92 3.08 -9.10
C TYR A 215 11.94 4.37 -9.92
N HIS A 216 10.95 5.24 -9.73
CA HIS A 216 10.89 6.51 -10.45
C HIS A 216 12.09 7.42 -10.15
N GLN A 217 12.51 7.54 -8.88
CA GLN A 217 13.71 8.29 -8.52
C GLN A 217 14.97 7.70 -9.16
N ARG A 218 15.08 6.39 -9.27
CA ARG A 218 16.21 5.73 -9.93
C ARG A 218 16.23 5.99 -11.42
N MET A 219 15.07 6.02 -12.05
CA MET A 219 14.90 6.40 -13.45
C MET A 219 15.32 7.87 -13.64
N GLU A 220 14.82 8.79 -12.82
CA GLU A 220 15.20 10.22 -12.85
C GLU A 220 16.72 10.43 -12.68
N ASN A 221 17.35 9.65 -11.82
CA ASN A 221 18.79 9.72 -11.57
C ASN A 221 19.63 9.02 -12.66
N GLY A 222 19.00 8.38 -13.67
CA GLY A 222 19.70 7.61 -14.68
C GLY A 222 20.33 6.30 -14.17
N GLU A 223 19.89 5.79 -13.02
CA GLU A 223 20.38 4.54 -12.44
C GLU A 223 19.77 3.31 -13.11
N ILE A 224 18.58 3.45 -13.68
CA ILE A 224 17.90 2.41 -14.46
C ILE A 224 17.32 3.01 -15.75
N GLU A 225 17.35 2.23 -16.83
CA GLU A 225 16.79 2.59 -18.13
C GLU A 225 15.42 1.92 -18.28
N VAL A 226 14.37 2.65 -17.86
CA VAL A 226 12.99 2.21 -18.02
C VAL A 226 12.14 3.35 -18.59
N ASN A 227 11.08 3.00 -19.32
CA ASN A 227 10.23 3.97 -20.01
C ASN A 227 8.98 4.29 -19.20
N ASN A 228 8.53 3.34 -18.38
CA ASN A 228 7.27 3.45 -17.64
C ASN A 228 7.34 2.67 -16.32
N ILE A 229 6.63 3.19 -15.31
CA ILE A 229 6.47 2.54 -14.00
C ILE A 229 4.99 2.56 -13.65
N GLU A 230 4.44 1.39 -13.40
CA GLU A 230 3.04 1.18 -13.06
C GLU A 230 2.91 0.40 -11.73
N CYS A 231 1.76 0.50 -11.12
CA CYS A 231 1.47 -0.17 -9.85
C CYS A 231 0.27 -1.10 -10.01
N CYS A 232 0.42 -2.35 -9.66
CA CYS A 232 -0.64 -3.32 -9.74
C CYS A 232 -1.09 -3.73 -8.34
N TYR A 233 -2.36 -3.48 -8.01
CA TYR A 233 -2.96 -3.94 -6.76
C TYR A 233 -3.86 -5.14 -7.03
N ILE A 234 -3.66 -6.24 -6.30
CA ILE A 234 -4.39 -7.48 -6.47
C ILE A 234 -5.18 -7.80 -5.20
N VAL A 235 -6.48 -7.99 -5.36
CA VAL A 235 -7.37 -8.36 -4.27
C VAL A 235 -7.95 -9.74 -4.52
N ARG A 236 -7.65 -10.69 -3.64
CA ARG A 236 -8.29 -12.01 -3.65
C ARG A 236 -9.47 -12.04 -2.68
N ARG A 237 -10.60 -12.56 -3.14
CA ARG A 237 -11.73 -12.91 -2.30
C ARG A 237 -12.05 -14.38 -2.43
N ASN A 238 -12.06 -15.09 -1.31
CA ASN A 238 -12.48 -16.49 -1.32
C ASN A 238 -13.99 -16.59 -1.50
N MET A 239 -14.42 -17.40 -2.47
CA MET A 239 -15.80 -17.67 -2.81
C MET A 239 -16.08 -19.17 -2.68
N PRO A 240 -17.35 -19.58 -2.48
CA PRO A 240 -17.70 -21.00 -2.58
C PRO A 240 -17.32 -21.55 -3.96
N GLY A 241 -16.53 -22.62 -4.00
CA GLY A 241 -16.05 -23.24 -5.24
C GLY A 241 -15.01 -22.42 -6.02
N GLY A 242 -14.22 -21.56 -5.32
CA GLY A 242 -13.15 -20.84 -6.00
C GLY A 242 -12.74 -19.52 -5.37
N SER A 243 -12.34 -18.57 -6.19
CA SER A 243 -11.94 -17.23 -5.75
C SER A 243 -12.27 -16.18 -6.80
N ASP A 244 -12.57 -14.97 -6.38
CA ASP A 244 -12.56 -13.80 -7.24
C ASP A 244 -11.21 -13.08 -7.06
N ILE A 245 -10.57 -12.75 -8.16
CA ILE A 245 -9.33 -11.99 -8.21
C ILE A 245 -9.63 -10.68 -8.93
N ASP A 246 -9.59 -9.58 -8.20
CA ASP A 246 -9.67 -8.25 -8.77
C ASP A 246 -8.25 -7.72 -8.96
N VAL A 247 -7.97 -7.23 -10.15
CA VAL A 247 -6.65 -6.69 -10.55
C VAL A 247 -6.85 -5.26 -11.00
N TYR A 248 -6.13 -4.36 -10.38
CA TYR A 248 -6.15 -2.92 -10.68
C TYR A 248 -4.76 -2.47 -11.08
N LEU A 249 -4.66 -1.70 -12.15
CA LEU A 249 -3.41 -1.08 -12.59
C LEU A 249 -3.54 0.42 -12.43
N TYR A 250 -2.64 0.99 -11.64
CA TYR A 250 -2.59 2.41 -11.32
C TYR A 250 -1.29 3.05 -11.81
N THR A 251 -1.31 4.35 -11.92
CA THR A 251 -0.14 5.21 -12.07
C THR A 251 -0.28 6.42 -11.14
N PHE A 252 0.74 7.28 -11.13
CA PHE A 252 0.69 8.59 -10.47
C PHE A 252 0.93 9.66 -11.55
N GLU A 253 -0.07 10.55 -11.74
CA GLU A 253 -0.01 11.60 -12.77
C GLU A 253 1.11 12.60 -12.49
N ASP A 254 1.35 12.89 -11.22
CA ASP A 254 2.54 13.59 -10.74
C ASP A 254 3.36 12.66 -9.85
N PRO A 255 4.54 12.20 -10.32
CA PRO A 255 5.38 11.27 -9.56
C PRO A 255 5.86 11.76 -8.21
N GLU A 256 5.80 13.06 -7.94
CA GLU A 256 6.15 13.65 -6.66
C GLU A 256 4.94 13.81 -5.73
N ASP A 257 3.71 13.64 -6.23
CA ASP A 257 2.50 13.74 -5.43
C ASP A 257 1.84 12.38 -5.18
N MET A 258 1.89 11.91 -3.93
CA MET A 258 1.25 10.66 -3.56
C MET A 258 -0.27 10.66 -3.76
N ALA A 259 -0.90 11.84 -3.71
CA ALA A 259 -2.35 11.96 -3.90
C ALA A 259 -2.78 11.92 -5.38
N SER A 260 -1.84 11.92 -6.33
CA SER A 260 -2.11 11.93 -7.77
C SER A 260 -2.38 10.54 -8.38
N ILE A 261 -2.71 9.55 -7.54
CA ILE A 261 -3.01 8.19 -8.00
C ILE A 261 -4.16 8.20 -9.02
N SER A 262 -4.00 7.45 -10.11
CA SER A 262 -4.98 7.36 -11.21
C SER A 262 -5.07 5.93 -11.71
N LEU A 263 -6.31 5.44 -11.92
CA LEU A 263 -6.56 4.12 -12.48
C LEU A 263 -6.26 4.11 -13.98
N ILE A 264 -5.47 3.15 -14.42
CA ILE A 264 -5.25 2.87 -15.86
C ILE A 264 -6.30 1.89 -16.35
N LYS A 265 -6.46 0.76 -15.65
CA LYS A 265 -7.45 -0.28 -15.98
C LYS A 265 -7.68 -1.21 -14.79
N CYS A 266 -8.83 -1.88 -14.79
CA CYS A 266 -9.13 -2.93 -13.81
C CYS A 266 -9.85 -4.10 -14.46
N LYS A 267 -9.73 -5.28 -13.85
CA LYS A 267 -10.39 -6.49 -14.33
C LYS A 267 -10.63 -7.49 -13.21
N ARG A 268 -11.74 -8.23 -13.27
CA ARG A 268 -12.06 -9.35 -12.40
C ARG A 268 -11.88 -10.67 -13.11
N TYR A 269 -11.24 -11.60 -12.42
CA TYR A 269 -11.17 -13.00 -12.82
C TYR A 269 -11.93 -13.84 -11.80
N GLU A 270 -13.01 -14.47 -12.25
CA GLU A 270 -13.76 -15.41 -11.43
C GLU A 270 -13.18 -16.80 -11.65
N LEU A 271 -12.37 -17.26 -10.71
CA LEU A 271 -11.79 -18.60 -10.73
C LEU A 271 -12.81 -19.58 -10.17
N ARG A 272 -13.24 -20.56 -10.95
CA ARG A 272 -14.21 -21.59 -10.56
C ARG A 272 -13.68 -22.97 -10.87
N GLU A 273 -13.90 -23.91 -9.93
CA GLU A 273 -13.61 -25.34 -10.08
C GLU A 273 -14.63 -26.05 -10.97
#